data_fd889246993c10381a7fc8e7fbb1ae49
#
_entry.id   fd889246993c10381a7fc8e7fbb1ae49
#
_cell.length_a   1.000
_cell.length_b   1.000
_cell.length_c   1.000
_cell.angle_alpha   90.00
_cell.angle_beta   90.00
_cell.angle_gamma   90.00
#
_symmetry.space_group_name_H-M   'P 1'
#
loop_
_entity.id
_entity.type
_entity.pdbx_description
1 polymer ?
#
loop_
_entity_poly.entity_id
_entity_poly.type
_entity_poly.pdbx_seq_one_letter_code
_entity_poly.pdbx_strand_id
1 'polypeptide(L)'
;MAQYNLSSISLNGYAAREFVKQGVKPGELAIISKEAVAPYERPALSKAYLFPEGAARLPGFHVCVGSGGERLLPEWYAEKGISLILSTEIVKADLASKTLVSAAGESFKYETLVIATGSTVLKLSDFGVQGADSKNIFYLREIDDADKLVEALKAKKNGKAVIVGGGYIGLELSAVMRLNNIEVSMVYPEPWCMPRLFTEGIAAFYEGYYKNKGVNIIKGTVAVGFDTHPNGEVKEVKLKDGRVLEADLVVVGVGAKPLTTLFKGQVEEEKGGIKTDAFFKTSVPDVYAVGDVATFPMKMYGDIRRVEHVDHSRKSAEQAVKAIFASEQGKSVDEYDYLPYFYSRAFDLSWQFYGDNVGETVLFGDADPNSATHKFGTYWIKDGKIVGAFLESGSPEENKAIAKVAKVQPVASLDQLAQEGLSFASKI
;
A
#
# COMPACT_ATOMS: atom_id res chain seq x y z
N MET A 1 -14.23 29.56 3.00
CA MET A 1 -14.86 28.26 2.69
C MET A 1 -14.09 27.72 1.51
N ALA A 2 -13.42 26.58 1.63
CA ALA A 2 -12.73 25.98 0.48
C ALA A 2 -13.79 25.31 -0.41
N GLN A 3 -13.66 25.46 -1.72
CA GLN A 3 -14.57 24.83 -2.68
C GLN A 3 -14.34 23.31 -2.69
N TYR A 4 -13.09 22.89 -2.60
CA TYR A 4 -12.69 21.48 -2.62
C TYR A 4 -12.02 21.08 -1.30
N ASN A 5 -12.45 19.96 -0.69
CA ASN A 5 -11.84 19.39 0.49
C ASN A 5 -11.36 17.96 0.23
N LEU A 6 -10.12 17.68 0.64
CA LEU A 6 -9.47 16.37 0.55
C LEU A 6 -9.21 15.83 1.95
N SER A 7 -9.53 14.56 2.22
CA SER A 7 -9.29 13.94 3.51
C SER A 7 -8.32 12.74 3.39
N SER A 8 -7.06 12.89 3.79
CA SER A 8 -5.93 11.93 3.93
C SER A 8 -4.63 12.35 3.21
N ILE A 9 -3.47 11.76 3.59
CA ILE A 9 -2.16 12.36 3.32
C ILE A 9 -1.52 12.01 1.97
N SER A 10 -1.27 10.74 1.64
CA SER A 10 -0.43 10.42 0.45
C SER A 10 -1.10 10.75 -0.87
N LEU A 11 -2.37 10.44 -0.99
CA LEU A 11 -3.20 10.69 -2.17
C LEU A 11 -3.40 12.16 -2.47
N ASN A 12 -3.54 12.96 -1.42
CA ASN A 12 -3.91 14.38 -1.55
C ASN A 12 -2.83 15.23 -2.21
N GLY A 13 -1.57 14.82 -2.12
CA GLY A 13 -0.51 15.49 -2.87
C GLY A 13 -0.67 15.33 -4.38
N TYR A 14 -1.00 14.14 -4.85
CA TYR A 14 -1.26 13.90 -6.28
C TYR A 14 -2.54 14.56 -6.76
N ALA A 15 -3.61 14.52 -5.94
CA ALA A 15 -4.82 15.27 -6.21
C ALA A 15 -4.53 16.78 -6.29
N ALA A 16 -3.82 17.35 -5.31
CA ALA A 16 -3.46 18.76 -5.28
C ALA A 16 -2.67 19.20 -6.53
N ARG A 17 -1.69 18.37 -6.94
CA ARG A 17 -0.94 18.59 -8.17
C ARG A 17 -1.85 18.63 -9.40
N GLU A 18 -2.79 17.70 -9.52
CA GLU A 18 -3.73 17.68 -10.63
C GLU A 18 -4.72 18.85 -10.54
N PHE A 19 -5.20 19.25 -9.36
CA PHE A 19 -6.01 20.47 -9.17
C PHE A 19 -5.29 21.72 -9.67
N VAL A 20 -4.01 21.89 -9.33
CA VAL A 20 -3.18 23.00 -9.82
C VAL A 20 -3.05 22.97 -11.34
N LYS A 21 -2.81 21.78 -11.91
CA LYS A 21 -2.72 21.58 -13.36
C LYS A 21 -4.01 21.91 -14.08
N GLN A 22 -5.17 21.65 -13.47
CA GLN A 22 -6.48 21.97 -14.00
C GLN A 22 -6.88 23.45 -13.76
N GLY A 23 -6.09 24.23 -13.01
CA GLY A 23 -6.27 25.65 -12.84
C GLY A 23 -7.10 26.07 -11.62
N VAL A 24 -7.08 25.25 -10.54
CA VAL A 24 -7.67 25.65 -9.24
C VAL A 24 -7.09 26.98 -8.78
N LYS A 25 -7.94 27.88 -8.26
CA LYS A 25 -7.51 29.19 -7.78
C LYS A 25 -7.03 29.14 -6.34
N PRO A 26 -6.15 30.06 -5.92
CA PRO A 26 -5.75 30.19 -4.53
C PRO A 26 -6.95 30.31 -3.58
N GLY A 27 -6.94 29.52 -2.52
CA GLY A 27 -8.01 29.49 -1.51
C GLY A 27 -9.20 28.56 -1.82
N GLU A 28 -9.28 27.99 -3.03
CA GLU A 28 -10.35 27.05 -3.38
C GLU A 28 -10.12 25.62 -2.88
N LEU A 29 -8.85 25.22 -2.62
CA LEU A 29 -8.50 23.87 -2.21
C LEU A 29 -8.00 23.81 -0.77
N ALA A 30 -8.56 22.89 0.02
CA ALA A 30 -8.05 22.53 1.34
C ALA A 30 -7.77 21.04 1.45
N ILE A 31 -6.70 20.68 2.16
CA ILE A 31 -6.35 19.32 2.55
C ILE A 31 -6.45 19.22 4.07
N ILE A 32 -7.33 18.34 4.56
CA ILE A 32 -7.49 18.10 5.98
C ILE A 32 -6.87 16.75 6.33
N SER A 33 -5.98 16.72 7.30
CA SER A 33 -5.27 15.50 7.70
C SER A 33 -5.05 15.41 9.20
N LYS A 34 -5.18 14.20 9.74
CA LYS A 34 -4.83 13.92 11.12
C LYS A 34 -3.31 13.87 11.37
N GLU A 35 -2.50 13.59 10.34
CA GLU A 35 -1.04 13.60 10.47
C GLU A 35 -0.50 15.05 10.46
N ALA A 36 0.62 15.27 11.16
CA ALA A 36 1.19 16.60 11.36
C ALA A 36 2.08 17.07 10.20
N VAL A 37 2.22 16.27 9.14
CA VAL A 37 3.15 16.52 8.03
C VAL A 37 2.42 16.65 6.70
N ALA A 38 2.99 17.41 5.76
CA ALA A 38 2.49 17.49 4.40
C ALA A 38 2.50 16.12 3.70
N PRO A 39 1.71 15.92 2.64
CA PRO A 39 1.64 14.65 1.92
C PRO A 39 3.00 14.06 1.56
N TYR A 40 3.17 12.76 1.77
CA TYR A 40 4.41 12.02 1.57
C TYR A 40 4.17 10.64 0.95
N GLU A 41 5.24 10.01 0.45
CA GLU A 41 5.24 8.66 -0.12
C GLU A 41 5.28 7.60 0.99
N ARG A 42 4.10 7.12 1.39
CA ARG A 42 3.93 6.14 2.48
C ARG A 42 4.77 4.85 2.33
N PRO A 43 5.02 4.30 1.12
CA PRO A 43 5.88 3.12 0.97
C PRO A 43 7.31 3.27 1.52
N ALA A 44 7.79 4.48 1.78
CA ALA A 44 9.08 4.70 2.42
C ALA A 44 9.13 4.19 3.87
N LEU A 45 8.00 4.19 4.58
CA LEU A 45 7.90 3.89 6.01
C LEU A 45 8.27 2.44 6.36
N SER A 46 8.06 1.47 5.46
CA SER A 46 8.44 0.07 5.65
C SER A 46 9.80 -0.28 5.04
N LYS A 47 10.52 0.70 4.50
CA LYS A 47 11.79 0.53 3.78
C LYS A 47 12.83 1.52 4.29
N ALA A 48 13.26 2.44 3.45
CA ALA A 48 14.37 3.34 3.71
C ALA A 48 14.21 4.23 4.95
N TYR A 49 13.00 4.50 5.39
CA TYR A 49 12.75 5.23 6.64
C TYR A 49 13.35 4.53 7.87
N LEU A 50 13.38 3.21 7.85
CA LEU A 50 13.83 2.36 8.95
C LEU A 50 15.28 1.87 8.79
N PHE A 51 16.00 2.28 7.75
CA PHE A 51 17.37 1.85 7.54
C PHE A 51 18.30 2.41 8.62
N PRO A 52 19.31 1.63 9.07
CA PRO A 52 20.28 2.08 10.06
C PRO A 52 21.19 3.18 9.51
N GLU A 53 21.49 3.12 8.19
CA GLU A 53 22.31 4.09 7.47
C GLU A 53 21.57 4.59 6.23
N GLY A 54 21.75 5.86 5.87
CA GLY A 54 21.08 6.44 4.71
C GLY A 54 19.55 6.48 4.81
N ALA A 55 19.02 6.53 6.03
CA ALA A 55 17.57 6.51 6.26
C ALA A 55 16.87 7.67 5.56
N ALA A 56 15.78 7.36 4.86
CA ALA A 56 14.93 8.40 4.28
C ALA A 56 14.27 9.23 5.39
N ARG A 57 14.30 10.56 5.25
CA ARG A 57 13.61 11.50 6.13
C ARG A 57 12.93 12.57 5.30
N LEU A 58 11.88 13.19 5.84
CA LEU A 58 11.34 14.39 5.24
C LEU A 58 12.41 15.51 5.28
N PRO A 59 12.52 16.29 4.21
CA PRO A 59 11.65 16.40 3.05
C PRO A 59 11.93 15.39 1.91
N GLY A 60 12.78 14.40 2.10
CA GLY A 60 13.31 13.51 1.06
C GLY A 60 12.27 12.67 0.35
N PHE A 61 11.11 12.37 0.97
CA PHE A 61 10.07 11.51 0.39
C PHE A 61 8.66 12.14 0.43
N HIS A 62 8.55 13.49 0.38
CA HIS A 62 7.28 14.13 0.03
C HIS A 62 6.81 13.67 -1.35
N VAL A 63 5.51 13.83 -1.60
CA VAL A 63 4.87 13.40 -2.86
C VAL A 63 5.63 13.86 -4.09
N CYS A 64 5.63 13.04 -5.13
CA CYS A 64 6.34 13.15 -6.40
C CYS A 64 7.84 12.83 -6.37
N VAL A 65 8.39 12.43 -5.25
CA VAL A 65 9.74 11.83 -5.23
C VAL A 65 9.68 10.48 -5.95
N GLY A 66 10.54 10.28 -6.92
CA GLY A 66 10.62 9.02 -7.69
C GLY A 66 9.65 8.90 -8.88
N SER A 67 8.70 9.82 -9.06
CA SER A 67 7.85 9.88 -10.27
C SER A 67 8.34 10.89 -11.31
N GLY A 68 9.55 11.45 -11.13
CA GLY A 68 10.15 12.42 -12.03
C GLY A 68 9.55 13.83 -11.99
N GLY A 69 8.70 14.10 -11.01
CA GLY A 69 8.07 15.40 -10.82
C GLY A 69 8.74 16.26 -9.73
N GLU A 70 8.27 17.48 -9.62
CA GLU A 70 8.63 18.41 -8.55
C GLU A 70 8.21 17.83 -7.19
N ARG A 71 9.10 17.93 -6.21
CA ARG A 71 8.83 17.48 -4.85
C ARG A 71 7.87 18.46 -4.17
N LEU A 72 6.69 17.99 -3.74
CA LEU A 72 5.65 18.83 -3.15
C LEU A 72 5.95 19.08 -1.65
N LEU A 73 6.81 20.05 -1.37
CA LEU A 73 7.13 20.53 -0.04
C LEU A 73 5.96 21.35 0.56
N PRO A 74 5.90 21.57 1.88
CA PRO A 74 4.87 22.42 2.49
C PRO A 74 4.76 23.80 1.84
N GLU A 75 5.88 24.39 1.45
CA GLU A 75 5.97 25.69 0.79
C GLU A 75 5.26 25.70 -0.56
N TRP A 76 5.34 24.60 -1.31
CA TRP A 76 4.64 24.47 -2.58
C TRP A 76 3.11 24.64 -2.44
N TYR A 77 2.52 24.05 -1.39
CA TYR A 77 1.08 24.19 -1.14
C TYR A 77 0.73 25.63 -0.80
N ALA A 78 1.53 26.28 0.03
CA ALA A 78 1.34 27.69 0.38
C ALA A 78 1.45 28.62 -0.84
N GLU A 79 2.46 28.43 -1.70
CA GLU A 79 2.64 29.17 -2.95
C GLU A 79 1.48 29.00 -3.93
N LYS A 80 0.85 27.83 -3.95
CA LYS A 80 -0.35 27.57 -4.78
C LYS A 80 -1.65 28.01 -4.09
N GLY A 81 -1.57 28.56 -2.88
CA GLY A 81 -2.76 28.98 -2.13
C GLY A 81 -3.62 27.81 -1.65
N ILE A 82 -3.03 26.64 -1.45
CA ILE A 82 -3.69 25.43 -0.94
C ILE A 82 -3.58 25.41 0.58
N SER A 83 -4.71 25.28 1.27
CA SER A 83 -4.75 25.19 2.73
C SER A 83 -4.39 23.80 3.18
N LEU A 84 -3.27 23.63 3.90
CA LEU A 84 -2.92 22.40 4.63
C LEU A 84 -3.45 22.52 6.06
N ILE A 85 -4.50 21.75 6.41
CA ILE A 85 -5.10 21.69 7.73
C ILE A 85 -4.63 20.38 8.36
N LEU A 86 -3.44 20.41 8.94
CA LEU A 86 -2.74 19.26 9.51
C LEU A 86 -3.10 19.06 10.98
N SER A 87 -2.72 17.91 11.57
CA SER A 87 -3.05 17.53 12.95
C SER A 87 -4.55 17.64 13.28
N THR A 88 -5.41 17.44 12.28
CA THR A 88 -6.85 17.65 12.38
C THR A 88 -7.58 16.36 11.99
N GLU A 89 -8.06 15.63 12.99
CA GLU A 89 -8.84 14.41 12.79
C GLU A 89 -10.31 14.75 12.60
N ILE A 90 -10.89 14.32 11.48
CA ILE A 90 -12.34 14.41 11.24
C ILE A 90 -13.01 13.21 11.90
N VAL A 91 -13.94 13.49 12.81
CA VAL A 91 -14.66 12.48 13.60
C VAL A 91 -16.15 12.37 13.21
N LYS A 92 -16.65 13.32 12.43
CA LYS A 92 -18.03 13.30 11.92
C LYS A 92 -18.09 13.89 10.53
N ALA A 93 -18.85 13.25 9.66
CA ALA A 93 -19.22 13.77 8.32
C ALA A 93 -20.75 13.76 8.20
N ASP A 94 -21.30 14.86 7.69
CA ASP A 94 -22.69 14.98 7.28
C ASP A 94 -22.70 15.41 5.81
N LEU A 95 -22.89 14.43 4.94
CA LEU A 95 -22.81 14.67 3.48
C LEU A 95 -24.02 15.44 2.95
N ALA A 96 -25.17 15.34 3.61
CA ALA A 96 -26.38 16.07 3.22
C ALA A 96 -26.22 17.59 3.48
N SER A 97 -25.62 17.96 4.61
CA SER A 97 -25.32 19.37 4.94
C SER A 97 -23.96 19.85 4.46
N LYS A 98 -23.21 18.99 3.74
CA LYS A 98 -21.83 19.24 3.26
C LYS A 98 -20.90 19.75 4.35
N THR A 99 -20.91 19.08 5.52
CA THR A 99 -20.18 19.52 6.72
C THR A 99 -19.33 18.37 7.28
N LEU A 100 -18.06 18.70 7.59
CA LEU A 100 -17.14 17.83 8.33
C LEU A 100 -16.88 18.47 9.71
N VAL A 101 -16.73 17.64 10.75
CA VAL A 101 -16.44 18.13 12.11
C VAL A 101 -15.19 17.43 12.62
N SER A 102 -14.24 18.21 13.14
CA SER A 102 -13.01 17.68 13.74
C SER A 102 -13.20 17.25 15.18
N ALA A 103 -12.25 16.48 15.69
CA ALA A 103 -12.19 16.09 17.12
C ALA A 103 -12.13 17.31 18.05
N ALA A 104 -11.61 18.45 17.60
CA ALA A 104 -11.60 19.72 18.33
C ALA A 104 -12.94 20.49 18.26
N GLY A 105 -13.92 19.97 17.52
CA GLY A 105 -15.23 20.61 17.35
C GLY A 105 -15.30 21.66 16.24
N GLU A 106 -14.24 21.81 15.45
CA GLU A 106 -14.23 22.72 14.30
C GLU A 106 -15.11 22.16 13.18
N SER A 107 -15.85 23.04 12.50
CA SER A 107 -16.70 22.67 11.38
C SER A 107 -16.15 23.20 10.07
N PHE A 108 -16.03 22.30 9.09
CA PHE A 108 -15.57 22.60 7.73
C PHE A 108 -16.72 22.36 6.74
N LYS A 109 -17.06 23.37 5.97
CA LYS A 109 -18.02 23.26 4.87
C LYS A 109 -17.29 23.17 3.54
N TYR A 110 -17.86 22.43 2.60
CA TYR A 110 -17.32 22.23 1.26
C TYR A 110 -18.42 22.35 0.19
N GLU A 111 -18.04 22.57 -1.04
CA GLU A 111 -18.91 22.40 -2.21
C GLU A 111 -18.70 20.99 -2.80
N THR A 112 -17.44 20.57 -2.99
CA THR A 112 -17.07 19.25 -3.45
C THR A 112 -16.13 18.59 -2.45
N LEU A 113 -16.36 17.31 -2.13
CA LEU A 113 -15.56 16.50 -1.23
C LEU A 113 -14.89 15.34 -2.00
N VAL A 114 -13.60 15.15 -1.77
CA VAL A 114 -12.89 13.93 -2.19
C VAL A 114 -12.50 13.14 -0.94
N ILE A 115 -13.14 12.00 -0.73
CA ILE A 115 -12.86 11.08 0.35
C ILE A 115 -11.62 10.26 -0.04
N ALA A 116 -10.55 10.45 0.71
CA ALA A 116 -9.27 9.76 0.50
C ALA A 116 -8.74 9.19 1.81
N THR A 117 -9.63 8.74 2.69
CA THR A 117 -9.30 8.24 4.05
C THR A 117 -8.44 7.00 4.05
N GLY A 118 -8.37 6.29 2.92
CA GLY A 118 -7.53 5.11 2.76
C GLY A 118 -7.98 3.94 3.62
N SER A 119 -7.01 3.25 4.22
CA SER A 119 -7.22 2.08 5.07
C SER A 119 -6.46 2.22 6.38
N THR A 120 -6.88 1.45 7.39
CA THR A 120 -6.15 1.28 8.66
C THR A 120 -5.74 -0.18 8.84
N VAL A 121 -4.75 -0.42 9.69
CA VAL A 121 -4.26 -1.77 10.01
C VAL A 121 -5.30 -2.57 10.82
N LEU A 122 -5.32 -3.88 10.59
CA LEU A 122 -6.00 -4.82 11.50
C LEU A 122 -5.09 -5.08 12.69
N LYS A 123 -5.64 -4.97 13.89
CA LYS A 123 -4.92 -5.26 15.14
C LYS A 123 -5.22 -6.66 15.64
N LEU A 124 -4.27 -7.30 16.29
CA LEU A 124 -4.48 -8.62 16.88
C LEU A 124 -5.50 -8.57 18.03
N SER A 125 -5.63 -7.44 18.73
CA SER A 125 -6.70 -7.19 19.69
C SER A 125 -8.11 -7.28 19.07
N ASP A 126 -8.27 -6.93 17.79
CA ASP A 126 -9.55 -7.08 17.06
C ASP A 126 -9.96 -8.56 16.92
N PHE A 127 -9.01 -9.48 17.03
CA PHE A 127 -9.19 -10.94 17.02
C PHE A 127 -9.18 -11.58 18.40
N GLY A 128 -9.18 -10.78 19.47
CA GLY A 128 -9.21 -11.26 20.86
C GLY A 128 -7.88 -11.86 21.36
N VAL A 129 -6.75 -11.58 20.69
CA VAL A 129 -5.43 -12.06 21.11
C VAL A 129 -4.98 -11.31 22.36
N GLN A 130 -4.74 -12.06 23.43
CA GLN A 130 -4.35 -11.48 24.73
C GLN A 130 -2.94 -10.88 24.68
N GLY A 131 -2.79 -9.70 25.30
CA GLY A 131 -1.53 -8.99 25.36
C GLY A 131 -1.14 -8.27 24.06
N ALA A 132 -2.01 -8.23 23.05
CA ALA A 132 -1.75 -7.63 21.74
C ALA A 132 -1.52 -6.10 21.79
N ASP A 133 -1.89 -5.44 22.87
CA ASP A 133 -1.66 -4.00 23.09
C ASP A 133 -0.46 -3.72 24.02
N SER A 134 0.40 -4.72 24.27
CA SER A 134 1.60 -4.56 25.09
C SER A 134 2.60 -3.62 24.44
N LYS A 135 3.46 -3.00 25.25
CA LYS A 135 4.54 -2.16 24.76
C LYS A 135 5.47 -2.96 23.84
N ASN A 136 6.05 -2.30 22.84
CA ASN A 136 6.92 -2.87 21.81
C ASN A 136 6.22 -3.86 20.87
N ILE A 137 4.88 -3.80 20.78
CA ILE A 137 4.11 -4.39 19.68
C ILE A 137 3.69 -3.26 18.75
N PHE A 138 4.14 -3.33 17.49
CA PHE A 138 4.00 -2.26 16.51
C PHE A 138 3.09 -2.66 15.36
N TYR A 139 2.34 -1.68 14.90
CA TYR A 139 1.55 -1.71 13.67
C TYR A 139 2.01 -0.53 12.81
N LEU A 140 2.35 -0.75 11.57
CA LEU A 140 2.91 0.30 10.73
C LEU A 140 1.86 0.82 9.72
N ARG A 141 1.45 2.06 9.90
CA ARG A 141 0.58 2.75 8.94
C ARG A 141 1.00 4.20 8.70
N GLU A 142 1.26 4.95 9.73
CA GLU A 142 1.52 6.38 9.71
C GLU A 142 2.98 6.69 10.06
N ILE A 143 3.42 7.92 9.79
CA ILE A 143 4.80 8.32 10.05
C ILE A 143 5.14 8.21 11.55
N ASP A 144 4.20 8.52 12.44
CA ASP A 144 4.38 8.39 13.89
C ASP A 144 4.60 6.93 14.33
N ASP A 145 3.98 5.95 13.63
CA ASP A 145 4.25 4.54 13.88
C ASP A 145 5.67 4.17 13.49
N ALA A 146 6.13 4.71 12.36
CA ALA A 146 7.49 4.49 11.89
C ALA A 146 8.52 5.14 12.84
N ASP A 147 8.25 6.32 13.37
CA ASP A 147 9.12 6.99 14.35
C ASP A 147 9.26 6.18 15.63
N LYS A 148 8.15 5.68 16.17
CA LYS A 148 8.17 4.77 17.35
C LYS A 148 8.97 3.50 17.09
N LEU A 149 8.84 2.94 15.87
CA LEU A 149 9.61 1.77 15.48
C LEU A 149 11.11 2.08 15.34
N VAL A 150 11.49 3.23 14.78
CA VAL A 150 12.90 3.70 14.74
C VAL A 150 13.49 3.78 16.15
N GLU A 151 12.77 4.37 17.10
CA GLU A 151 13.25 4.46 18.49
C GLU A 151 13.39 3.06 19.14
N ALA A 152 12.45 2.16 18.89
CA ALA A 152 12.54 0.78 19.38
C ALA A 152 13.74 0.02 18.77
N LEU A 153 14.00 0.20 17.47
CA LEU A 153 15.14 -0.42 16.78
C LEU A 153 16.47 0.04 17.39
N LYS A 154 16.60 1.32 17.72
CA LYS A 154 17.78 1.87 18.39
C LYS A 154 17.95 1.31 19.81
N ALA A 155 16.84 1.23 20.57
CA ALA A 155 16.84 0.76 21.95
C ALA A 155 17.12 -0.74 22.10
N LYS A 156 16.67 -1.54 21.13
CA LYS A 156 16.75 -3.02 21.15
C LYS A 156 17.81 -3.55 20.16
N LYS A 157 18.90 -2.84 19.99
CA LYS A 157 20.01 -3.28 19.11
C LYS A 157 20.49 -4.68 19.48
N ASN A 158 20.66 -5.55 18.48
CA ASN A 158 20.98 -6.96 18.61
C ASN A 158 19.89 -7.77 19.36
N GLY A 159 18.68 -7.28 19.46
CA GLY A 159 17.55 -7.96 20.07
C GLY A 159 16.87 -8.95 19.14
N LYS A 160 15.73 -9.47 19.60
CA LYS A 160 14.89 -10.43 18.89
C LYS A 160 13.57 -9.81 18.48
N ALA A 161 13.22 -9.92 17.22
CA ALA A 161 11.94 -9.49 16.68
C ALA A 161 11.10 -10.68 16.22
N VAL A 162 9.80 -10.62 16.49
CA VAL A 162 8.82 -11.50 15.87
C VAL A 162 7.95 -10.68 14.93
N ILE A 163 7.93 -11.07 13.66
CA ILE A 163 7.07 -10.50 12.64
C ILE A 163 5.85 -11.40 12.48
N VAL A 164 4.66 -10.87 12.76
CA VAL A 164 3.38 -11.60 12.62
C VAL A 164 2.72 -11.20 11.32
N GLY A 165 2.70 -12.12 10.36
CA GLY A 165 2.14 -11.95 9.02
C GLY A 165 3.14 -12.21 7.91
N GLY A 166 2.72 -12.97 6.89
CA GLY A 166 3.52 -13.39 5.72
C GLY A 166 3.30 -12.54 4.48
N GLY A 167 2.68 -11.36 4.60
CA GLY A 167 2.46 -10.43 3.51
C GLY A 167 3.70 -9.59 3.15
N TYR A 168 3.57 -8.67 2.17
CA TYR A 168 4.68 -7.81 1.75
C TYR A 168 5.23 -6.93 2.88
N ILE A 169 4.40 -6.44 3.78
CA ILE A 169 4.85 -5.69 4.97
C ILE A 169 5.70 -6.57 5.89
N GLY A 170 5.29 -7.84 6.10
CA GLY A 170 6.08 -8.79 6.87
C GLY A 170 7.46 -9.05 6.26
N LEU A 171 7.52 -9.23 4.94
CA LEU A 171 8.78 -9.40 4.21
C LEU A 171 9.66 -8.13 4.28
N GLU A 172 9.11 -6.96 3.98
CA GLU A 172 9.84 -5.68 4.03
C GLU A 172 10.41 -5.40 5.42
N LEU A 173 9.61 -5.59 6.47
CA LEU A 173 10.03 -5.35 7.84
C LEU A 173 11.02 -6.41 8.34
N SER A 174 10.87 -7.67 7.94
CA SER A 174 11.88 -8.70 8.23
C SER A 174 13.25 -8.34 7.66
N ALA A 175 13.27 -7.81 6.42
CA ALA A 175 14.51 -7.33 5.82
C ALA A 175 15.11 -6.14 6.57
N VAL A 176 14.28 -5.15 6.92
CA VAL A 176 14.71 -3.97 7.68
C VAL A 176 15.27 -4.36 9.06
N MET A 177 14.62 -5.28 9.78
CA MET A 177 15.09 -5.75 11.08
C MET A 177 16.47 -6.41 10.95
N ARG A 178 16.66 -7.27 9.93
CA ARG A 178 17.96 -7.88 9.66
C ARG A 178 19.05 -6.85 9.34
N LEU A 179 18.73 -5.81 8.57
CA LEU A 179 19.65 -4.69 8.29
C LEU A 179 20.03 -3.92 9.57
N ASN A 180 19.15 -3.88 10.55
CA ASN A 180 19.41 -3.31 11.89
C ASN A 180 20.06 -4.29 12.87
N ASN A 181 20.59 -5.42 12.40
CA ASN A 181 21.23 -6.47 13.21
C ASN A 181 20.30 -7.09 14.29
N ILE A 182 19.00 -7.16 14.02
CA ILE A 182 18.01 -7.80 14.88
C ILE A 182 17.78 -9.23 14.40
N GLU A 183 17.72 -10.18 15.30
CA GLU A 183 17.33 -11.55 15.02
C GLU A 183 15.83 -11.60 14.71
N VAL A 184 15.43 -12.25 13.61
CA VAL A 184 14.03 -12.21 13.13
C VAL A 184 13.43 -13.60 13.03
N SER A 185 12.25 -13.77 13.64
CA SER A 185 11.32 -14.86 13.35
C SER A 185 10.07 -14.31 12.71
N MET A 186 9.71 -14.81 11.52
CA MET A 186 8.47 -14.42 10.80
C MET A 186 7.46 -15.56 10.90
N VAL A 187 6.24 -15.26 11.36
CA VAL A 187 5.17 -16.24 11.64
C VAL A 187 3.94 -15.95 10.82
N TYR A 188 3.41 -16.94 10.12
CA TYR A 188 2.14 -16.83 9.37
C TYR A 188 1.46 -18.20 9.16
N PRO A 189 0.11 -18.23 9.03
CA PRO A 189 -0.64 -19.47 8.93
C PRO A 189 -0.61 -20.11 7.54
N GLU A 190 -0.36 -19.33 6.51
CA GLU A 190 -0.42 -19.77 5.12
C GLU A 190 0.69 -20.77 4.77
N PRO A 191 0.51 -21.59 3.72
CA PRO A 191 1.52 -22.59 3.31
C PRO A 191 2.79 -21.94 2.75
N TRP A 192 2.70 -20.71 2.23
CA TRP A 192 3.82 -19.89 1.78
C TRP A 192 3.55 -18.39 1.95
N CYS A 193 4.59 -17.56 1.84
CA CYS A 193 4.48 -16.12 1.96
C CYS A 193 3.72 -15.50 0.78
N MET A 194 3.00 -14.42 1.03
CA MET A 194 2.23 -13.66 0.02
C MET A 194 1.29 -14.50 -0.88
N PRO A 195 0.50 -15.43 -0.35
CA PRO A 195 -0.29 -16.35 -1.17
C PRO A 195 -1.37 -15.67 -2.03
N ARG A 196 -1.68 -14.39 -1.75
CA ARG A 196 -2.60 -13.60 -2.57
C ARG A 196 -2.00 -13.15 -3.90
N LEU A 197 -0.67 -13.18 -4.02
CA LEU A 197 0.04 -12.77 -5.23
C LEU A 197 1.05 -13.84 -5.69
N PHE A 198 1.88 -14.36 -4.77
CA PHE A 198 2.93 -15.31 -5.10
C PHE A 198 2.37 -16.69 -5.39
N THR A 199 2.87 -17.29 -6.46
CA THR A 199 2.77 -18.73 -6.66
C THR A 199 3.70 -19.46 -5.70
N GLU A 200 3.53 -20.78 -5.54
CA GLU A 200 4.44 -21.59 -4.73
C GLU A 200 5.91 -21.42 -5.17
N GLY A 201 6.17 -21.38 -6.49
CA GLY A 201 7.51 -21.20 -7.04
C GLY A 201 8.14 -19.85 -6.71
N ILE A 202 7.38 -18.75 -6.83
CA ILE A 202 7.83 -17.42 -6.41
C ILE A 202 8.13 -17.43 -4.91
N ALA A 203 7.20 -17.94 -4.10
CA ALA A 203 7.34 -17.97 -2.65
C ALA A 203 8.50 -18.83 -2.18
N ALA A 204 8.78 -19.95 -2.85
CA ALA A 204 9.92 -20.82 -2.54
C ALA A 204 11.25 -20.06 -2.69
N PHE A 205 11.40 -19.24 -3.74
CA PHE A 205 12.56 -18.36 -3.90
C PHE A 205 12.67 -17.38 -2.72
N TYR A 206 11.59 -16.64 -2.42
CA TYR A 206 11.61 -15.62 -1.36
C TYR A 206 11.89 -16.22 0.01
N GLU A 207 11.22 -17.31 0.37
CA GLU A 207 11.45 -17.98 1.64
C GLU A 207 12.88 -18.53 1.76
N GLY A 208 13.43 -19.10 0.68
CA GLY A 208 14.81 -19.54 0.63
C GLY A 208 15.81 -18.40 0.79
N TYR A 209 15.61 -17.31 0.05
CA TYR A 209 16.44 -16.11 0.11
C TYR A 209 16.44 -15.48 1.51
N TYR A 210 15.25 -15.33 2.12
CA TYR A 210 15.12 -14.78 3.48
C TYR A 210 15.79 -15.68 4.54
N LYS A 211 15.68 -17.01 4.41
CA LYS A 211 16.43 -17.94 5.27
C LYS A 211 17.93 -17.74 5.13
N ASN A 212 18.45 -17.56 3.90
CA ASN A 212 19.87 -17.28 3.66
C ASN A 212 20.29 -15.93 4.27
N LYS A 213 19.39 -14.95 4.40
CA LYS A 213 19.64 -13.68 5.12
C LYS A 213 19.43 -13.79 6.64
N GLY A 214 19.16 -14.98 7.17
CA GLY A 214 19.04 -15.24 8.60
C GLY A 214 17.65 -14.95 9.19
N VAL A 215 16.61 -14.97 8.38
CA VAL A 215 15.22 -14.91 8.86
C VAL A 215 14.71 -16.32 9.15
N ASN A 216 14.26 -16.55 10.38
CA ASN A 216 13.59 -17.79 10.76
C ASN A 216 12.12 -17.74 10.34
N ILE A 217 11.72 -18.59 9.39
CA ILE A 217 10.35 -18.61 8.86
C ILE A 217 9.57 -19.76 9.50
N ILE A 218 8.45 -19.42 10.13
CA ILE A 218 7.54 -20.31 10.86
C ILE A 218 6.17 -20.27 10.19
N LYS A 219 5.79 -21.32 9.49
CA LYS A 219 4.53 -21.44 8.72
C LYS A 219 3.51 -22.33 9.41
N GLY A 220 2.23 -22.17 9.04
CA GLY A 220 1.14 -23.06 9.47
C GLY A 220 0.67 -22.81 10.90
N THR A 221 1.05 -21.68 11.50
CA THR A 221 0.64 -21.32 12.87
C THR A 221 0.44 -19.82 12.99
N VAL A 222 -0.17 -19.39 14.09
CA VAL A 222 -0.49 -17.98 14.39
C VAL A 222 -0.08 -17.62 15.81
N ALA A 223 0.17 -16.34 16.05
CA ALA A 223 0.31 -15.79 17.39
C ALA A 223 -1.05 -15.78 18.10
N VAL A 224 -1.12 -16.35 19.30
CA VAL A 224 -2.35 -16.47 20.11
C VAL A 224 -2.28 -15.73 21.44
N GLY A 225 -1.11 -15.21 21.83
CA GLY A 225 -0.92 -14.44 23.05
C GLY A 225 0.48 -13.89 23.19
N PHE A 226 0.63 -12.92 24.07
CA PHE A 226 1.89 -12.27 24.40
C PHE A 226 2.08 -12.20 25.89
N ASP A 227 3.25 -12.58 26.39
CA ASP A 227 3.67 -12.35 27.76
C ASP A 227 4.55 -11.11 27.84
N THR A 228 4.53 -10.44 28.97
CA THR A 228 5.24 -9.18 29.16
C THR A 228 6.18 -9.23 30.36
N HIS A 229 7.18 -8.35 30.32
CA HIS A 229 7.96 -7.97 31.46
C HIS A 229 7.12 -7.12 32.46
N PRO A 230 7.55 -6.94 33.71
CA PRO A 230 6.86 -6.07 34.67
C PRO A 230 6.68 -4.61 34.21
N ASN A 231 7.52 -4.11 33.29
CA ASN A 231 7.39 -2.77 32.73
C ASN A 231 6.34 -2.69 31.59
N GLY A 232 5.70 -3.82 31.25
CA GLY A 232 4.70 -3.93 30.19
C GLY A 232 5.23 -4.12 28.79
N GLU A 233 6.56 -4.24 28.59
CA GLU A 233 7.14 -4.58 27.28
C GLU A 233 6.94 -6.05 26.98
N VAL A 234 6.72 -6.38 25.69
CA VAL A 234 6.63 -7.77 25.24
C VAL A 234 7.91 -8.53 25.59
N LYS A 235 7.74 -9.78 26.04
CA LYS A 235 8.81 -10.71 26.37
C LYS A 235 8.78 -11.97 25.50
N GLU A 236 7.56 -12.49 25.28
CA GLU A 236 7.35 -13.74 24.58
C GLU A 236 6.09 -13.71 23.73
N VAL A 237 6.14 -14.38 22.58
CA VAL A 237 5.00 -14.61 21.68
C VAL A 237 4.62 -16.08 21.76
N LYS A 238 3.37 -16.37 22.12
CA LYS A 238 2.82 -17.72 22.16
C LYS A 238 2.17 -18.06 20.83
N LEU A 239 2.54 -19.20 20.26
CA LEU A 239 1.99 -19.71 19.02
C LEU A 239 0.93 -20.79 19.28
N LYS A 240 -0.02 -20.91 18.35
CA LYS A 240 -1.12 -21.88 18.45
C LYS A 240 -0.64 -23.33 18.53
N ASP A 241 0.51 -23.65 17.95
CA ASP A 241 1.11 -24.99 17.96
C ASP A 241 1.92 -25.29 19.24
N GLY A 242 1.90 -24.40 20.22
CA GLY A 242 2.56 -24.57 21.52
C GLY A 242 3.97 -24.03 21.60
N ARG A 243 4.56 -23.58 20.50
CA ARG A 243 5.88 -22.91 20.52
C ARG A 243 5.77 -21.55 21.21
N VAL A 244 6.85 -21.16 21.87
CA VAL A 244 7.02 -19.83 22.49
C VAL A 244 8.28 -19.20 21.91
N LEU A 245 8.19 -17.98 21.45
CA LEU A 245 9.28 -17.22 20.86
C LEU A 245 9.63 -16.03 21.76
N GLU A 246 10.89 -15.92 22.15
CA GLU A 246 11.37 -14.71 22.82
C GLU A 246 11.30 -13.52 21.86
N ALA A 247 10.88 -12.37 22.36
CA ALA A 247 10.77 -11.16 21.57
C ALA A 247 11.02 -9.90 22.40
N ASP A 248 11.95 -9.06 21.95
CA ASP A 248 12.14 -7.70 22.47
C ASP A 248 11.20 -6.70 21.79
N LEU A 249 10.78 -7.03 20.57
CA LEU A 249 9.80 -6.28 19.81
C LEU A 249 9.01 -7.19 18.86
N VAL A 250 7.77 -6.80 18.59
CA VAL A 250 6.87 -7.49 17.65
C VAL A 250 6.36 -6.49 16.64
N VAL A 251 6.32 -6.87 15.37
CA VAL A 251 5.64 -6.09 14.35
C VAL A 251 4.55 -6.93 13.69
N VAL A 252 3.36 -6.36 13.59
CA VAL A 252 2.18 -7.06 13.10
C VAL A 252 1.76 -6.51 11.73
N GLY A 253 1.65 -7.39 10.75
CA GLY A 253 1.21 -7.08 9.39
C GLY A 253 0.21 -8.11 8.88
N VAL A 254 -1.00 -8.14 9.49
CA VAL A 254 -2.05 -9.15 9.20
C VAL A 254 -3.17 -8.65 8.31
N GLY A 255 -2.99 -7.49 7.70
CA GLY A 255 -3.94 -6.89 6.78
C GLY A 255 -4.41 -5.50 7.19
N ALA A 256 -5.30 -4.97 6.36
CA ALA A 256 -5.88 -3.64 6.53
C ALA A 256 -7.37 -3.67 6.24
N LYS A 257 -8.08 -2.65 6.72
CA LYS A 257 -9.50 -2.41 6.41
C LYS A 257 -9.70 -0.97 5.95
N PRO A 258 -10.55 -0.71 4.94
CA PRO A 258 -10.83 0.64 4.47
C PRO A 258 -11.54 1.47 5.53
N LEU A 259 -11.25 2.76 5.57
CA LEU A 259 -11.79 3.71 6.54
C LEU A 259 -13.09 4.34 5.99
N THR A 260 -14.20 3.58 6.04
CA THR A 260 -15.52 4.00 5.56
C THR A 260 -16.45 4.46 6.68
N THR A 261 -16.10 4.24 7.94
CA THR A 261 -16.98 4.38 9.11
C THR A 261 -17.65 5.75 9.20
N LEU A 262 -16.94 6.85 8.87
CA LEU A 262 -17.48 8.21 8.90
C LEU A 262 -18.62 8.44 7.91
N PHE A 263 -18.70 7.63 6.86
CA PHE A 263 -19.62 7.79 5.74
C PHE A 263 -20.69 6.72 5.68
N LYS A 264 -20.66 5.78 6.65
CA LYS A 264 -21.56 4.62 6.71
C LYS A 264 -23.02 5.07 6.74
N GLY A 265 -23.84 4.48 5.87
CA GLY A 265 -25.26 4.82 5.73
C GLY A 265 -25.55 6.11 4.98
N GLN A 266 -24.52 6.84 4.53
CA GLN A 266 -24.67 8.05 3.71
C GLN A 266 -24.24 7.82 2.26
N VAL A 267 -23.37 6.85 1.98
CA VAL A 267 -22.91 6.45 0.65
C VAL A 267 -23.20 4.97 0.42
N GLU A 268 -23.28 4.55 -0.83
CA GLU A 268 -23.29 3.12 -1.17
C GLU A 268 -21.91 2.51 -0.92
N GLU A 269 -21.91 1.31 -0.33
CA GLU A 269 -20.68 0.54 -0.05
C GLU A 269 -20.73 -0.79 -0.82
N GLU A 270 -19.59 -1.23 -1.35
CA GLU A 270 -19.42 -2.52 -2.02
C GLU A 270 -18.01 -3.05 -1.78
N LYS A 271 -17.88 -4.38 -1.58
CA LYS A 271 -16.57 -5.03 -1.29
C LYS A 271 -15.77 -4.37 -0.17
N GLY A 272 -16.47 -3.82 0.84
CA GLY A 272 -15.89 -3.16 2.02
C GLY A 272 -15.39 -1.75 1.79
N GLY A 273 -15.53 -1.18 0.59
CA GLY A 273 -15.17 0.19 0.27
C GLY A 273 -16.37 1.03 -0.15
N ILE A 274 -16.16 2.32 -0.34
CA ILE A 274 -17.16 3.24 -0.88
C ILE A 274 -17.29 2.97 -2.38
N LYS A 275 -18.50 2.61 -2.82
CA LYS A 275 -18.81 2.36 -4.22
C LYS A 275 -18.72 3.63 -5.04
N THR A 276 -18.03 3.56 -6.15
CA THR A 276 -17.89 4.66 -7.11
C THR A 276 -18.17 4.20 -8.54
N ASP A 277 -18.40 5.15 -9.42
CA ASP A 277 -18.40 4.93 -10.85
C ASP A 277 -16.97 4.96 -11.45
N ALA A 278 -16.86 4.90 -12.78
CA ALA A 278 -15.59 4.95 -13.50
C ALA A 278 -14.86 6.32 -13.42
N PHE A 279 -15.48 7.30 -12.80
CA PHE A 279 -14.97 8.66 -12.57
C PHE A 279 -14.72 8.96 -11.09
N PHE A 280 -14.84 7.93 -10.25
CA PHE A 280 -14.75 8.01 -8.79
C PHE A 280 -15.83 8.83 -8.09
N LYS A 281 -16.98 9.09 -8.75
CA LYS A 281 -18.16 9.66 -8.13
C LYS A 281 -18.84 8.61 -7.25
N THR A 282 -19.25 9.02 -6.05
CA THR A 282 -20.06 8.20 -5.15
C THR A 282 -21.56 8.31 -5.49
N SER A 283 -22.41 7.63 -4.72
CA SER A 283 -23.86 7.78 -4.81
C SER A 283 -24.40 9.15 -4.35
N VAL A 284 -23.54 9.98 -3.74
CA VAL A 284 -23.90 11.31 -3.25
C VAL A 284 -23.34 12.38 -4.20
N PRO A 285 -24.16 13.34 -4.64
CA PRO A 285 -23.69 14.44 -5.48
C PRO A 285 -22.52 15.19 -4.86
N ASP A 286 -21.56 15.60 -5.70
CA ASP A 286 -20.37 16.36 -5.33
C ASP A 286 -19.45 15.65 -4.31
N VAL A 287 -19.60 14.33 -4.14
CA VAL A 287 -18.76 13.50 -3.29
C VAL A 287 -18.07 12.41 -4.12
N TYR A 288 -16.75 12.40 -4.07
CA TYR A 288 -15.87 11.45 -4.74
C TYR A 288 -15.14 10.61 -3.69
N ALA A 289 -14.71 9.39 -4.06
CA ALA A 289 -13.86 8.58 -3.21
C ALA A 289 -12.71 7.97 -4.03
N VAL A 290 -11.48 7.97 -3.51
CA VAL A 290 -10.28 7.56 -4.25
C VAL A 290 -9.34 6.72 -3.38
N GLY A 291 -8.47 5.93 -4.01
CA GLY A 291 -7.48 5.08 -3.34
C GLY A 291 -8.08 3.88 -2.62
N ASP A 292 -7.44 3.46 -1.53
CA ASP A 292 -7.78 2.21 -0.80
C ASP A 292 -9.25 2.15 -0.32
N VAL A 293 -9.88 3.30 -0.09
CA VAL A 293 -11.28 3.39 0.39
C VAL A 293 -12.30 3.19 -0.71
N ALA A 294 -11.90 3.38 -1.99
CA ALA A 294 -12.81 3.35 -3.13
C ALA A 294 -12.94 1.97 -3.76
N THR A 295 -14.16 1.58 -4.06
CA THR A 295 -14.50 0.43 -4.89
C THR A 295 -15.03 0.92 -6.23
N PHE A 296 -14.45 0.49 -7.33
CA PHE A 296 -14.65 1.06 -8.66
C PHE A 296 -14.77 -0.02 -9.74
N PRO A 297 -15.43 0.27 -10.88
CA PRO A 297 -15.47 -0.64 -12.03
C PRO A 297 -14.09 -0.73 -12.69
N MET A 298 -13.53 -1.93 -12.74
CA MET A 298 -12.28 -2.23 -13.40
C MET A 298 -12.53 -2.54 -14.88
N LYS A 299 -12.42 -1.53 -15.71
CA LYS A 299 -12.72 -1.61 -17.16
C LYS A 299 -12.02 -2.77 -17.85
N MET A 300 -10.76 -2.98 -17.54
CA MET A 300 -9.91 -4.00 -18.17
C MET A 300 -10.42 -5.43 -17.98
N TYR A 301 -11.09 -5.72 -16.85
CA TYR A 301 -11.56 -7.07 -16.51
C TYR A 301 -13.10 -7.18 -16.44
N GLY A 302 -13.80 -6.06 -16.57
CA GLY A 302 -15.27 -6.04 -16.55
C GLY A 302 -15.89 -6.36 -15.19
N ASP A 303 -15.13 -6.20 -14.10
CA ASP A 303 -15.57 -6.46 -12.74
C ASP A 303 -15.42 -5.21 -11.85
N ILE A 304 -15.90 -5.32 -10.61
CA ILE A 304 -15.76 -4.28 -9.60
C ILE A 304 -14.62 -4.65 -8.65
N ARG A 305 -13.70 -3.74 -8.40
CA ARG A 305 -12.52 -3.98 -7.54
C ARG A 305 -12.29 -2.86 -6.55
N ARG A 306 -11.59 -3.20 -5.48
CA ARG A 306 -10.93 -2.29 -4.55
C ARG A 306 -9.43 -2.64 -4.55
N VAL A 307 -8.59 -1.64 -4.74
CA VAL A 307 -7.14 -1.83 -4.91
C VAL A 307 -6.39 -0.98 -3.89
N GLU A 308 -5.55 -1.61 -3.08
CA GLU A 308 -4.76 -0.97 -2.01
C GLU A 308 -3.28 -0.76 -2.44
N HIS A 309 -3.07 -0.23 -3.65
CA HIS A 309 -1.73 0.03 -4.20
C HIS A 309 -1.48 1.51 -4.40
N VAL A 310 -0.26 1.96 -4.11
CA VAL A 310 0.13 3.37 -4.24
C VAL A 310 -0.07 3.91 -5.66
N ASP A 311 0.17 3.12 -6.70
CA ASP A 311 -0.03 3.53 -8.08
C ASP A 311 -1.51 3.77 -8.41
N HIS A 312 -2.40 2.86 -7.96
CA HIS A 312 -3.84 3.07 -8.06
C HIS A 312 -4.27 4.33 -7.31
N SER A 313 -3.75 4.51 -6.11
CA SER A 313 -4.04 5.68 -5.29
C SER A 313 -3.71 6.99 -6.02
N ARG A 314 -2.55 7.09 -6.66
CA ARG A 314 -2.16 8.26 -7.48
C ARG A 314 -3.12 8.47 -8.64
N LYS A 315 -3.31 7.44 -9.46
CA LYS A 315 -4.09 7.51 -10.70
C LYS A 315 -5.57 7.76 -10.44
N SER A 316 -6.14 7.16 -9.39
CA SER A 316 -7.53 7.40 -9.01
C SER A 316 -7.77 8.85 -8.56
N ALA A 317 -6.83 9.43 -7.80
CA ALA A 317 -6.89 10.83 -7.41
C ALA A 317 -6.82 11.77 -8.61
N GLU A 318 -5.89 11.54 -9.53
CA GLU A 318 -5.79 12.32 -10.77
C GLU A 318 -7.06 12.20 -11.63
N GLN A 319 -7.63 11.00 -11.74
CA GLN A 319 -8.88 10.76 -12.49
C GLN A 319 -10.07 11.49 -11.87
N ALA A 320 -10.23 11.43 -10.56
CA ALA A 320 -11.32 12.13 -9.88
C ALA A 320 -11.24 13.63 -10.09
N VAL A 321 -10.06 14.23 -10.00
CA VAL A 321 -9.86 15.68 -10.24
C VAL A 321 -10.18 16.04 -11.68
N LYS A 322 -9.74 15.27 -12.66
CA LYS A 322 -10.11 15.48 -14.08
C LYS A 322 -11.62 15.41 -14.28
N ALA A 323 -12.29 14.46 -13.62
CA ALA A 323 -13.74 14.30 -13.70
C ALA A 323 -14.49 15.47 -13.06
N ILE A 324 -14.00 16.01 -11.93
CA ILE A 324 -14.54 17.21 -11.29
C ILE A 324 -14.53 18.40 -12.28
N PHE A 325 -13.36 18.74 -12.80
CA PHE A 325 -13.22 19.87 -13.73
C PHE A 325 -13.98 19.67 -15.05
N ALA A 326 -14.00 18.45 -15.59
CA ALA A 326 -14.78 18.15 -16.78
C ALA A 326 -16.28 18.37 -16.53
N SER A 327 -16.79 17.91 -15.38
CA SER A 327 -18.19 18.13 -14.98
C SER A 327 -18.54 19.61 -14.86
N GLU A 328 -17.69 20.41 -14.22
CA GLU A 328 -17.89 21.85 -14.05
C GLU A 328 -17.85 22.61 -15.37
N GLN A 329 -17.04 22.15 -16.32
CA GLN A 329 -16.89 22.77 -17.65
C GLN A 329 -17.87 22.22 -18.69
N GLY A 330 -18.74 21.27 -18.33
CA GLY A 330 -19.64 20.59 -19.26
C GLY A 330 -18.89 19.76 -20.33
N LYS A 331 -17.69 19.27 -19.99
CA LYS A 331 -16.83 18.44 -20.85
C LYS A 331 -16.91 16.97 -20.44
N SER A 332 -16.52 16.07 -21.35
CA SER A 332 -16.33 14.65 -21.05
C SER A 332 -14.88 14.37 -20.69
N VAL A 333 -14.66 13.31 -19.92
CA VAL A 333 -13.37 12.70 -19.64
C VAL A 333 -13.50 11.19 -19.87
N ASP A 334 -12.42 10.54 -20.29
CA ASP A 334 -12.43 9.09 -20.47
C ASP A 334 -12.59 8.37 -19.13
N GLU A 335 -13.24 7.20 -19.18
CA GLU A 335 -13.36 6.32 -18.03
C GLU A 335 -11.98 5.85 -17.54
N TYR A 336 -11.88 5.60 -16.25
CA TYR A 336 -10.66 5.08 -15.65
C TYR A 336 -10.26 3.72 -16.24
N ASP A 337 -9.14 3.70 -16.96
CA ASP A 337 -8.53 2.50 -17.55
C ASP A 337 -7.21 2.18 -16.85
N TYR A 338 -7.27 1.31 -15.86
CA TYR A 338 -6.16 0.98 -14.98
C TYR A 338 -5.57 -0.39 -15.28
N LEU A 339 -4.27 -0.46 -15.53
CA LEU A 339 -3.50 -1.69 -15.45
C LEU A 339 -3.02 -1.87 -14.00
N PRO A 340 -3.49 -2.89 -13.26
CA PRO A 340 -3.00 -3.15 -11.92
C PRO A 340 -1.49 -3.27 -11.90
N TYR A 341 -0.87 -2.55 -10.96
CA TYR A 341 0.57 -2.53 -10.76
C TYR A 341 0.90 -2.59 -9.28
N PHE A 342 1.76 -3.53 -8.92
CA PHE A 342 2.25 -3.68 -7.57
C PHE A 342 3.74 -3.98 -7.59
N TYR A 343 4.47 -3.51 -6.56
CA TYR A 343 5.91 -3.74 -6.43
C TYR A 343 6.30 -3.83 -4.96
N SER A 344 7.44 -4.45 -4.70
CA SER A 344 8.12 -4.34 -3.42
C SER A 344 9.64 -4.39 -3.61
N ARG A 345 10.34 -3.86 -2.61
CA ARG A 345 11.81 -3.89 -2.52
C ARG A 345 12.20 -4.28 -1.11
N ALA A 346 13.06 -5.29 -1.00
CA ALA A 346 13.56 -5.77 0.28
C ALA A 346 14.94 -6.40 0.08
N PHE A 347 15.92 -6.09 0.92
CA PHE A 347 17.33 -6.41 0.68
C PHE A 347 17.78 -5.90 -0.70
N ASP A 348 18.35 -6.79 -1.52
CA ASP A 348 18.75 -6.52 -2.90
C ASP A 348 17.68 -6.91 -3.92
N LEU A 349 16.51 -7.38 -3.45
CA LEU A 349 15.40 -7.82 -4.28
C LEU A 349 14.52 -6.64 -4.71
N SER A 350 14.05 -6.67 -5.94
CA SER A 350 13.12 -5.68 -6.48
C SER A 350 12.23 -6.32 -7.53
N TRP A 351 10.97 -6.52 -7.21
CA TRP A 351 10.02 -7.09 -8.15
C TRP A 351 8.91 -6.12 -8.54
N GLN A 352 8.38 -6.37 -9.72
CA GLN A 352 7.19 -5.71 -10.23
C GLN A 352 6.21 -6.73 -10.75
N PHE A 353 4.93 -6.47 -10.50
CA PHE A 353 3.80 -7.26 -10.99
C PHE A 353 2.84 -6.35 -11.73
N TYR A 354 2.33 -6.82 -12.85
CA TYR A 354 1.32 -6.15 -13.65
C TYR A 354 0.19 -7.10 -14.01
N GLY A 355 -1.05 -6.58 -14.01
CA GLY A 355 -2.23 -7.32 -14.46
C GLY A 355 -2.98 -8.05 -13.38
N ASP A 356 -3.43 -9.26 -13.68
CA ASP A 356 -4.21 -10.12 -12.78
C ASP A 356 -3.49 -11.44 -12.51
N ASN A 357 -3.58 -11.95 -11.28
CA ASN A 357 -2.89 -13.18 -10.86
C ASN A 357 -3.84 -14.38 -10.81
N VAL A 358 -4.58 -14.58 -11.90
CA VAL A 358 -5.55 -15.67 -12.04
C VAL A 358 -5.20 -16.59 -13.21
N GLY A 359 -5.60 -17.86 -13.11
CA GLY A 359 -5.37 -18.86 -14.14
C GLY A 359 -4.13 -19.73 -13.92
N GLU A 360 -3.65 -20.37 -14.99
CA GLU A 360 -2.45 -21.19 -14.97
C GLU A 360 -1.19 -20.33 -14.96
N THR A 361 -0.09 -20.87 -14.45
CA THR A 361 1.16 -20.11 -14.28
C THR A 361 2.34 -20.77 -14.94
N VAL A 362 3.25 -19.95 -15.48
CA VAL A 362 4.54 -20.40 -16.00
C VAL A 362 5.65 -19.60 -15.33
N LEU A 363 6.48 -20.27 -14.54
CA LEU A 363 7.70 -19.72 -13.97
C LEU A 363 8.83 -19.83 -15.00
N PHE A 364 9.63 -18.80 -15.17
CA PHE A 364 10.79 -18.77 -16.06
C PHE A 364 11.98 -18.06 -15.42
N GLY A 365 13.17 -18.33 -15.92
CA GLY A 365 14.41 -17.70 -15.47
C GLY A 365 15.04 -18.42 -14.28
N ASP A 366 15.98 -17.73 -13.62
CA ASP A 366 16.75 -18.28 -12.48
C ASP A 366 16.09 -17.87 -11.16
N ALA A 367 15.34 -18.79 -10.58
CA ALA A 367 14.67 -18.67 -9.29
C ALA A 367 15.40 -19.45 -8.17
N ASP A 368 16.71 -19.70 -8.30
CA ASP A 368 17.50 -20.28 -7.23
C ASP A 368 17.83 -19.21 -6.17
N PRO A 369 17.39 -19.38 -4.91
CA PRO A 369 17.66 -18.43 -3.83
C PRO A 369 19.15 -18.32 -3.45
N ASN A 370 19.99 -19.24 -3.93
CA ASN A 370 21.44 -19.21 -3.73
C ASN A 370 22.20 -18.59 -4.90
N SER A 371 21.53 -18.31 -6.01
CA SER A 371 22.16 -17.70 -7.17
C SER A 371 22.56 -16.25 -6.88
N ALA A 372 23.76 -15.89 -7.26
CA ALA A 372 24.25 -14.51 -7.21
C ALA A 372 23.63 -13.62 -8.32
N THR A 373 23.04 -14.23 -9.33
CA THR A 373 22.50 -13.57 -10.53
C THR A 373 21.05 -13.93 -10.78
N HIS A 374 20.31 -14.21 -9.70
CA HIS A 374 18.89 -14.53 -9.79
C HIS A 374 18.13 -13.49 -10.61
N LYS A 375 17.35 -13.94 -11.55
CA LYS A 375 16.39 -13.15 -12.34
C LYS A 375 15.35 -14.10 -12.87
N PHE A 376 14.12 -13.94 -12.45
CA PHE A 376 13.02 -14.83 -12.81
C PHE A 376 11.70 -14.09 -12.88
N GLY A 377 10.75 -14.67 -13.56
CA GLY A 377 9.40 -14.14 -13.63
C GLY A 377 8.35 -15.23 -13.72
N THR A 378 7.11 -14.81 -13.72
CA THR A 378 5.94 -15.68 -13.85
C THR A 378 4.91 -14.99 -14.73
N TYR A 379 4.32 -15.74 -15.68
CA TYR A 379 3.12 -15.33 -16.39
C TYR A 379 1.90 -16.05 -15.83
N TRP A 380 0.77 -15.34 -15.78
CA TRP A 380 -0.56 -15.91 -15.51
C TRP A 380 -1.35 -15.93 -16.80
N ILE A 381 -1.94 -17.08 -17.08
CA ILE A 381 -2.68 -17.34 -18.32
C ILE A 381 -4.10 -17.77 -17.97
N LYS A 382 -5.05 -17.03 -18.51
CA LYS A 382 -6.48 -17.33 -18.39
C LYS A 382 -7.11 -17.32 -19.79
N ASP A 383 -7.84 -18.39 -20.10
CA ASP A 383 -8.50 -18.55 -21.41
C ASP A 383 -7.55 -18.36 -22.61
N GLY A 384 -6.32 -18.89 -22.50
CA GLY A 384 -5.27 -18.80 -23.52
C GLY A 384 -4.61 -17.43 -23.67
N LYS A 385 -4.93 -16.46 -22.81
CA LYS A 385 -4.34 -15.11 -22.85
C LYS A 385 -3.51 -14.84 -21.59
N ILE A 386 -2.42 -14.11 -21.76
CA ILE A 386 -1.62 -13.65 -20.62
C ILE A 386 -2.36 -12.49 -19.94
N VAL A 387 -2.78 -12.69 -18.70
CA VAL A 387 -3.50 -11.69 -17.93
C VAL A 387 -2.67 -11.03 -16.86
N GLY A 388 -1.53 -11.61 -16.48
CA GLY A 388 -0.62 -11.05 -15.51
C GLY A 388 0.83 -11.46 -15.74
N ALA A 389 1.75 -10.63 -15.27
CA ALA A 389 3.19 -10.86 -15.37
C ALA A 389 3.92 -10.31 -14.15
N PHE A 390 4.83 -11.12 -13.62
CA PHE A 390 5.72 -10.80 -12.50
C PHE A 390 7.16 -10.90 -12.97
N LEU A 391 8.03 -10.01 -12.51
CA LEU A 391 9.46 -10.06 -12.77
C LEU A 391 10.24 -9.60 -11.54
N GLU A 392 11.15 -10.47 -11.07
CA GLU A 392 12.16 -10.16 -10.07
C GLU A 392 13.46 -9.73 -10.77
N SER A 393 14.09 -8.67 -10.27
CA SER A 393 15.38 -8.13 -10.76
C SER A 393 15.36 -7.69 -12.22
N GLY A 394 14.18 -7.25 -12.71
CA GLY A 394 14.03 -6.73 -14.08
C GLY A 394 14.65 -5.36 -14.27
N SER A 395 15.25 -5.12 -15.44
CA SER A 395 15.62 -3.76 -15.87
C SER A 395 14.38 -2.89 -16.14
N PRO A 396 14.52 -1.56 -16.22
CA PRO A 396 13.38 -0.69 -16.58
C PRO A 396 12.72 -1.08 -17.90
N GLU A 397 13.51 -1.51 -18.91
CA GLU A 397 13.03 -1.94 -20.22
C GLU A 397 12.27 -3.26 -20.13
N GLU A 398 12.80 -4.23 -19.38
CA GLU A 398 12.16 -5.52 -19.12
C GLU A 398 10.84 -5.35 -18.36
N ASN A 399 10.82 -4.47 -17.36
CA ASN A 399 9.60 -4.16 -16.61
C ASN A 399 8.53 -3.47 -17.50
N LYS A 400 8.93 -2.60 -18.43
CA LYS A 400 8.01 -2.05 -19.44
C LYS A 400 7.48 -3.12 -20.39
N ALA A 401 8.32 -4.09 -20.78
CA ALA A 401 7.91 -5.18 -21.65
C ALA A 401 6.84 -6.07 -20.98
N ILE A 402 7.04 -6.50 -19.73
CA ILE A 402 6.03 -7.29 -19.02
C ILE A 402 4.74 -6.50 -18.74
N ALA A 403 4.85 -5.19 -18.49
CA ALA A 403 3.68 -4.33 -18.37
C ALA A 403 2.86 -4.27 -19.66
N LYS A 404 3.55 -4.17 -20.81
CA LYS A 404 2.91 -4.19 -22.14
C LYS A 404 2.19 -5.53 -22.39
N VAL A 405 2.83 -6.66 -22.07
CA VAL A 405 2.21 -7.99 -22.15
C VAL A 405 0.93 -8.07 -21.32
N ALA A 406 0.97 -7.66 -20.07
CA ALA A 406 -0.20 -7.69 -19.17
C ALA A 406 -1.32 -6.75 -19.68
N LYS A 407 -0.98 -5.63 -20.33
CA LYS A 407 -1.96 -4.69 -20.89
C LYS A 407 -2.60 -5.20 -22.18
N VAL A 408 -1.80 -5.76 -23.08
CA VAL A 408 -2.24 -6.24 -24.42
C VAL A 408 -2.93 -7.59 -24.33
N GLN A 409 -2.57 -8.41 -23.32
CA GLN A 409 -3.10 -9.76 -23.12
C GLN A 409 -2.98 -10.66 -24.35
N PRO A 410 -1.76 -10.87 -24.90
CA PRO A 410 -1.56 -11.68 -26.07
C PRO A 410 -1.91 -13.15 -25.81
N VAL A 411 -2.33 -13.85 -26.86
CA VAL A 411 -2.51 -15.30 -26.82
C VAL A 411 -1.14 -15.97 -26.81
N ALA A 412 -0.96 -16.92 -25.91
CA ALA A 412 0.25 -17.74 -25.80
C ALA A 412 -0.06 -19.11 -25.20
N SER A 413 0.74 -20.12 -25.55
CA SER A 413 0.68 -21.42 -24.91
C SER A 413 1.66 -21.50 -23.73
N LEU A 414 1.40 -22.39 -22.78
CA LEU A 414 2.29 -22.65 -21.65
C LEU A 414 3.69 -23.05 -22.12
N ASP A 415 3.76 -23.95 -23.12
CA ASP A 415 5.04 -24.43 -23.68
C ASP A 415 5.85 -23.30 -24.32
N GLN A 416 5.19 -22.42 -25.08
CA GLN A 416 5.85 -21.26 -25.67
C GLN A 416 6.44 -20.35 -24.58
N LEU A 417 5.68 -20.06 -23.56
CA LEU A 417 6.12 -19.19 -22.46
C LEU A 417 7.23 -19.82 -21.63
N ALA A 418 7.20 -21.15 -21.43
CA ALA A 418 8.27 -21.88 -20.75
C ALA A 418 9.59 -21.85 -21.55
N GLN A 419 9.51 -21.92 -22.88
CA GLN A 419 10.68 -21.87 -23.76
C GLN A 419 11.24 -20.45 -23.91
N GLU A 420 10.38 -19.47 -24.14
CA GLU A 420 10.79 -18.11 -24.44
C GLU A 420 11.05 -17.25 -23.20
N GLY A 421 10.37 -17.54 -22.10
CA GLY A 421 10.51 -16.80 -20.83
C GLY A 421 10.37 -15.30 -21.04
N LEU A 422 11.33 -14.53 -20.54
CA LEU A 422 11.33 -13.07 -20.65
C LEU A 422 11.42 -12.57 -22.10
N SER A 423 12.07 -13.34 -23.01
CA SER A 423 12.20 -12.94 -24.41
C SER A 423 10.86 -12.84 -25.14
N PHE A 424 9.84 -13.56 -24.67
CA PHE A 424 8.47 -13.40 -25.19
C PHE A 424 7.98 -11.96 -25.04
N ALA A 425 8.15 -11.38 -23.83
CA ALA A 425 7.70 -10.01 -23.58
C ALA A 425 8.39 -8.97 -24.48
N SER A 426 9.65 -9.20 -24.82
CA SER A 426 10.42 -8.30 -25.67
C SER A 426 9.96 -8.26 -27.14
N LYS A 427 9.14 -9.22 -27.57
CA LYS A 427 8.60 -9.33 -28.93
C LYS A 427 7.22 -8.67 -29.09
N ILE A 428 6.54 -8.36 -27.98
CA ILE A 428 5.22 -7.74 -27.96
C ILE A 428 5.36 -6.22 -27.97
#